data_37d20dfab37f2c07f6681b542a48076d
#
_entry.id   37d20dfab37f2c07f6681b542a48076d
#
_cell.length_a   1.000
_cell.length_b   1.000
_cell.length_c   1.000
_cell.angle_alpha   90.00
_cell.angle_beta   90.00
_cell.angle_gamma   90.00
#
_symmetry.space_group_name_H-M   'P 1'
#
loop_
_entity.id
_entity.type
_entity.pdbx_description
1 polymer ?
#
loop_
_entity_poly.entity_id
_entity_poly.type
_entity_poly.pdbx_seq_one_letter_code
_entity_poly.pdbx_strand_id
1 'polypeptide(L)'
;MIIPRSEHPNPQFERENWVNLNGEWEFELDRGVSGRDRKFYEREHLDSKIIVPFCPESILSGIGNTDYLNCVWYLKRVKIKKCNKRVILHFGAVDYESYIYVNHKEVYHNIGGYVGFEVDITNYVEVGKENTITVCAIDGHPNGKASGKQSENYYSIECCYTRTTGIWQTVWLEYVEKNYVKSVRYYTSIEQKSVQIEVEAQLRYSILRF
;
A
#
# COMPACT_ATOMS: atom_id res chain seq x y z
N MET A 1 -17.94 -8.72 8.68
CA MET A 1 -17.18 -7.52 9.10
C MET A 1 -17.26 -6.53 7.95
N ILE A 2 -17.58 -5.25 8.22
CA ILE A 2 -17.65 -4.21 7.18
C ILE A 2 -16.22 -3.82 6.82
N ILE A 3 -15.87 -3.85 5.55
CA ILE A 3 -14.56 -3.40 5.06
C ILE A 3 -14.58 -1.87 5.04
N PRO A 4 -13.70 -1.17 5.78
CA PRO A 4 -13.60 0.28 5.72
C PRO A 4 -13.08 0.72 4.35
N ARG A 5 -13.57 1.86 3.84
CA ARG A 5 -13.19 2.34 2.51
C ARG A 5 -13.36 1.23 1.46
N SER A 6 -14.59 0.73 1.36
CA SER A 6 -14.92 -0.41 0.49
C SER A 6 -15.00 -0.05 -1.00
N GLU A 7 -15.08 1.25 -1.32
CA GLU A 7 -15.05 1.78 -2.69
C GLU A 7 -13.69 1.50 -3.37
N HIS A 8 -13.71 1.38 -4.70
CA HIS A 8 -12.47 1.28 -5.45
C HIS A 8 -11.65 2.57 -5.32
N PRO A 9 -10.35 2.50 -4.92
CA PRO A 9 -9.55 3.69 -4.62
C PRO A 9 -9.22 4.54 -5.86
N ASN A 10 -9.32 3.95 -7.05
CA ASN A 10 -9.14 4.66 -8.32
C ASN A 10 -10.36 4.43 -9.24
N PRO A 11 -11.50 5.12 -9.00
CA PRO A 11 -12.74 4.88 -9.74
C PRO A 11 -12.67 5.26 -11.22
N GLN A 12 -11.70 6.09 -11.64
CA GLN A 12 -11.49 6.44 -13.05
C GLN A 12 -10.73 5.34 -13.83
N PHE A 13 -10.17 4.38 -13.11
CA PHE A 13 -9.38 3.30 -13.69
C PHE A 13 -9.65 1.97 -12.95
N GLU A 14 -10.92 1.69 -12.70
CA GLU A 14 -11.39 0.47 -12.04
C GLU A 14 -11.30 -0.73 -12.98
N ARG A 15 -10.88 -1.87 -12.42
CA ARG A 15 -10.92 -3.18 -13.10
C ARG A 15 -11.89 -4.12 -12.40
N GLU A 16 -12.58 -4.96 -13.16
CA GLU A 16 -13.59 -5.89 -12.62
C GLU A 16 -13.02 -6.88 -11.60
N ASN A 17 -11.76 -7.28 -11.79
CA ASN A 17 -11.13 -8.30 -10.96
C ASN A 17 -10.17 -7.68 -9.94
N TRP A 18 -10.71 -7.13 -8.88
CA TRP A 18 -9.94 -6.61 -7.78
C TRP A 18 -10.42 -7.16 -6.42
N VAL A 19 -9.62 -7.00 -5.39
CA VAL A 19 -9.93 -7.39 -4.01
C VAL A 19 -9.42 -6.32 -3.08
N ASN A 20 -10.32 -5.71 -2.31
CA ASN A 20 -9.97 -4.79 -1.25
C ASN A 20 -9.34 -5.57 -0.08
N LEU A 21 -8.16 -5.17 0.37
CA LEU A 21 -7.43 -5.79 1.48
C LEU A 21 -7.54 -4.99 2.78
N ASN A 22 -8.31 -3.92 2.82
CA ASN A 22 -8.57 -3.17 4.05
C ASN A 22 -9.23 -4.05 5.13
N GLY A 23 -9.38 -3.51 6.31
CA GLY A 23 -9.93 -4.18 7.46
C GLY A 23 -8.84 -4.67 8.40
N GLU A 24 -9.07 -5.76 9.10
CA GLU A 24 -8.15 -6.26 10.12
C GLU A 24 -6.86 -6.84 9.52
N TRP A 25 -5.72 -6.35 10.02
CA TRP A 25 -4.38 -6.89 9.83
C TRP A 25 -3.77 -7.19 11.19
N GLU A 26 -2.85 -8.13 11.28
CA GLU A 26 -1.98 -8.26 12.43
C GLU A 26 -0.97 -7.12 12.43
N PHE A 27 -0.53 -6.68 13.61
CA PHE A 27 0.24 -5.45 13.78
C PHE A 27 1.24 -5.55 14.93
N GLU A 28 2.40 -4.92 14.77
CA GLU A 28 3.39 -4.83 15.85
C GLU A 28 4.17 -3.51 15.76
N LEU A 29 4.42 -2.89 16.92
CA LEU A 29 5.27 -1.74 17.06
C LEU A 29 6.73 -2.19 17.24
N ASP A 30 7.60 -1.75 16.38
CA ASP A 30 9.05 -2.01 16.47
C ASP A 30 9.79 -0.73 16.87
N ARG A 31 9.80 -0.43 18.15
CA ARG A 31 10.40 0.79 18.70
C ARG A 31 11.90 0.89 18.43
N GLY A 32 12.59 -0.24 18.31
CA GLY A 32 14.02 -0.33 18.09
C GLY A 32 14.44 -0.38 16.62
N VAL A 33 13.48 -0.38 15.68
CA VAL A 33 13.74 -0.53 14.23
C VAL A 33 14.60 -1.76 13.93
N SER A 34 14.43 -2.82 14.71
CA SER A 34 15.27 -4.03 14.66
C SER A 34 14.57 -5.23 14.01
N GLY A 35 13.30 -5.07 13.64
CA GLY A 35 12.48 -6.18 13.14
C GLY A 35 13.00 -6.79 11.85
N ARG A 36 13.69 -6.02 10.99
CA ARG A 36 14.31 -6.56 9.79
C ARG A 36 15.46 -7.51 10.14
N ASP A 37 16.35 -7.14 11.06
CA ASP A 37 17.46 -7.97 11.55
C ASP A 37 16.94 -9.20 12.31
N ARG A 38 15.85 -9.02 13.06
CA ARG A 38 15.15 -10.08 13.81
C ARG A 38 14.18 -10.88 12.95
N LYS A 39 14.11 -10.59 11.63
CA LYS A 39 13.32 -11.29 10.62
C LYS A 39 11.83 -11.36 10.94
N PHE A 40 11.23 -10.26 11.34
CA PHE A 40 9.78 -10.21 11.61
C PHE A 40 8.94 -10.62 10.40
N TYR A 41 9.46 -10.46 9.19
CA TYR A 41 8.84 -10.92 7.96
C TYR A 41 8.73 -12.45 7.82
N GLU A 42 9.45 -13.23 8.66
CA GLU A 42 9.36 -14.71 8.73
C GLU A 42 8.37 -15.18 9.82
N ARG A 43 7.82 -14.28 10.64
CA ARG A 43 6.91 -14.63 11.73
C ARG A 43 5.56 -15.07 11.20
N GLU A 44 5.00 -16.08 11.87
CA GLU A 44 3.64 -16.55 11.61
C GLU A 44 2.58 -15.58 12.15
N HIS A 45 2.85 -14.86 13.23
CA HIS A 45 1.94 -13.92 13.89
C HIS A 45 2.66 -12.68 14.38
N LEU A 46 1.93 -11.56 14.42
CA LEU A 46 2.31 -10.34 15.12
C LEU A 46 1.44 -10.14 16.36
N ASP A 47 1.92 -9.34 17.33
CA ASP A 47 1.41 -9.32 18.70
C ASP A 47 0.01 -8.70 18.85
N SER A 48 -0.43 -7.86 17.93
CA SER A 48 -1.68 -7.11 18.01
C SER A 48 -2.41 -7.05 16.68
N LYS A 49 -3.47 -6.23 16.59
CA LYS A 49 -4.28 -6.03 15.39
C LYS A 49 -4.51 -4.56 15.15
N ILE A 50 -4.66 -4.22 13.87
CA ILE A 50 -4.96 -2.87 13.40
C ILE A 50 -6.02 -2.93 12.28
N ILE A 51 -6.81 -1.87 12.16
CA ILE A 51 -7.77 -1.72 11.06
C ILE A 51 -7.18 -0.82 9.98
N VAL A 52 -6.72 -1.42 8.89
CA VAL A 52 -6.26 -0.73 7.67
C VAL A 52 -7.49 -0.19 6.92
N PRO A 53 -7.47 1.02 6.35
CA PRO A 53 -6.33 1.88 6.09
C PRO A 53 -6.10 2.99 7.12
N PHE A 54 -6.52 2.82 8.36
CA PHE A 54 -6.31 3.84 9.38
C PHE A 54 -4.92 3.68 10.01
N CYS A 55 -4.16 4.77 10.05
CA CYS A 55 -2.84 4.78 10.67
C CYS A 55 -2.91 4.53 12.19
N PRO A 56 -1.83 4.03 12.81
CA PRO A 56 -1.81 3.70 14.24
C PRO A 56 -2.19 4.86 15.17
N GLU A 57 -1.96 6.09 14.75
CA GLU A 57 -2.31 7.31 15.50
C GLU A 57 -3.83 7.55 15.56
N SER A 58 -4.56 7.04 14.58
CA SER A 58 -6.02 7.17 14.52
C SER A 58 -6.73 6.23 15.48
N ILE A 59 -7.75 6.72 16.19
CA ILE A 59 -8.64 5.89 17.01
C ILE A 59 -9.37 4.85 16.12
N LEU A 60 -9.66 5.18 14.87
CA LEU A 60 -10.32 4.29 13.93
C LEU A 60 -9.49 3.04 13.57
N SER A 61 -8.18 3.10 13.77
CA SER A 61 -7.30 1.94 13.59
C SER A 61 -7.47 0.87 14.68
N GLY A 62 -8.07 1.24 15.81
CA GLY A 62 -8.12 0.41 17.02
C GLY A 62 -6.87 0.52 17.90
N ILE A 63 -5.84 1.29 17.48
CA ILE A 63 -4.59 1.51 18.23
C ILE A 63 -4.64 2.86 18.97
N GLY A 64 -4.86 3.97 18.25
CA GLY A 64 -4.96 5.32 18.83
C GLY A 64 -3.66 5.80 19.51
N ASN A 65 -2.50 5.39 19.04
CA ASN A 65 -1.21 5.74 19.65
C ASN A 65 -0.59 6.93 18.90
N THR A 66 -0.51 8.08 19.58
CA THR A 66 0.05 9.33 19.04
C THR A 66 1.51 9.57 19.42
N ASP A 67 2.21 8.59 19.99
CA ASP A 67 3.65 8.63 20.19
C ASP A 67 4.41 8.72 18.85
N TYR A 68 5.70 9.00 18.90
CA TYR A 68 6.58 8.86 17.74
C TYR A 68 6.81 7.37 17.46
N LEU A 69 6.25 6.90 16.36
CA LEU A 69 6.31 5.50 15.94
C LEU A 69 7.42 5.34 14.89
N ASN A 70 8.61 4.91 15.33
CA ASN A 70 9.78 4.81 14.43
C ASN A 70 9.64 3.72 13.37
N CYS A 71 8.99 2.61 13.73
CA CYS A 71 8.79 1.49 12.83
C CYS A 71 7.56 0.68 13.25
N VAL A 72 6.78 0.25 12.28
CA VAL A 72 5.59 -0.57 12.46
C VAL A 72 5.56 -1.72 11.45
N TRP A 73 4.99 -2.84 11.87
CA TRP A 73 4.86 -4.03 11.06
C TRP A 73 3.40 -4.43 10.90
N TYR A 74 3.06 -4.89 9.70
CA TYR A 74 1.73 -5.38 9.34
C TYR A 74 1.85 -6.78 8.74
N LEU A 75 0.89 -7.65 9.03
CA LEU A 75 0.77 -8.97 8.42
C LEU A 75 -0.67 -9.24 8.01
N LYS A 76 -0.88 -9.61 6.75
CA LYS A 76 -2.16 -10.03 6.20
C LYS A 76 -2.03 -11.39 5.53
N ARG A 77 -2.94 -12.30 5.88
CA ARG A 77 -3.13 -13.53 5.11
C ARG A 77 -4.20 -13.31 4.06
N VAL A 78 -3.92 -13.70 2.85
CA VAL A 78 -4.83 -13.55 1.72
C VAL A 78 -4.84 -14.78 0.84
N LYS A 79 -6.04 -15.27 0.52
CA LYS A 79 -6.19 -16.35 -0.44
C LYS A 79 -6.18 -15.79 -1.86
N ILE A 80 -5.16 -16.13 -2.63
CA ILE A 80 -5.04 -15.73 -4.03
C ILE A 80 -5.94 -16.63 -4.88
N LYS A 81 -6.79 -16.02 -5.73
CA LYS A 81 -7.70 -16.76 -6.63
C LYS A 81 -6.89 -17.62 -7.59
N LYS A 82 -7.37 -18.83 -7.85
CA LYS A 82 -6.78 -19.71 -8.87
C LYS A 82 -7.07 -19.12 -10.26
N CYS A 83 -6.05 -18.58 -10.90
CA CYS A 83 -6.16 -17.96 -12.23
C CYS A 83 -4.80 -17.96 -12.93
N ASN A 84 -4.81 -17.72 -14.26
CA ASN A 84 -3.58 -17.54 -15.06
C ASN A 84 -3.35 -16.06 -15.38
N LYS A 85 -3.64 -15.18 -14.40
CA LYS A 85 -3.48 -13.74 -14.49
C LYS A 85 -2.26 -13.29 -13.70
N ARG A 86 -1.78 -12.07 -13.97
CA ARG A 86 -0.83 -11.39 -13.08
C ARG A 86 -1.58 -10.92 -11.84
N VAL A 87 -0.87 -10.91 -10.74
CA VAL A 87 -1.39 -10.41 -9.45
C VAL A 87 -0.61 -9.16 -9.09
N ILE A 88 -1.29 -8.03 -9.09
CA ILE A 88 -0.70 -6.73 -8.78
C ILE A 88 -1.20 -6.30 -7.41
N LEU A 89 -0.26 -6.05 -6.50
CA LEU A 89 -0.54 -5.52 -5.17
C LEU A 89 -0.34 -4.00 -5.19
N HIS A 90 -1.35 -3.27 -4.75
CA HIS A 90 -1.36 -1.82 -4.73
C HIS A 90 -1.44 -1.30 -3.30
N PHE A 91 -0.72 -0.23 -3.05
CA PHE A 91 -0.82 0.59 -1.85
C PHE A 91 -1.16 2.02 -2.26
N GLY A 92 -2.23 2.59 -1.72
CA GLY A 92 -2.57 3.99 -1.94
C GLY A 92 -1.54 4.94 -1.34
N ALA A 93 -1.02 4.64 -0.17
CA ALA A 93 0.15 5.27 0.43
C ALA A 93 0.61 4.51 1.70
N VAL A 94 1.91 4.54 1.95
CA VAL A 94 2.55 4.03 3.18
C VAL A 94 3.61 5.04 3.62
N ASP A 95 3.47 5.64 4.79
CA ASP A 95 4.41 6.63 5.31
C ASP A 95 5.42 5.96 6.25
N TYR A 96 6.72 6.14 6.07
CA TYR A 96 7.42 6.88 5.04
C TYR A 96 8.23 5.96 4.13
N GLU A 97 9.11 5.16 4.67
CA GLU A 97 9.91 4.15 3.98
C GLU A 97 9.29 2.78 4.24
N SER A 98 9.02 2.00 3.20
CA SER A 98 8.34 0.73 3.36
C SER A 98 9.00 -0.41 2.60
N TYR A 99 9.08 -1.56 3.26
CA TYR A 99 9.56 -2.83 2.71
C TYR A 99 8.38 -3.80 2.65
N ILE A 100 8.13 -4.35 1.47
CA ILE A 100 7.01 -5.25 1.21
C ILE A 100 7.55 -6.66 1.03
N TYR A 101 6.98 -7.59 1.78
CA TYR A 101 7.31 -9.02 1.72
C TYR A 101 6.08 -9.82 1.31
N VAL A 102 6.30 -10.83 0.47
CA VAL A 102 5.27 -11.81 0.10
C VAL A 102 5.85 -13.20 0.35
N ASN A 103 5.15 -14.01 1.16
CA ASN A 103 5.62 -15.34 1.56
C ASN A 103 7.07 -15.30 2.05
N HIS A 104 7.36 -14.35 2.96
CA HIS A 104 8.66 -14.12 3.61
C HIS A 104 9.77 -13.59 2.69
N LYS A 105 9.50 -13.31 1.41
CA LYS A 105 10.47 -12.75 0.47
C LYS A 105 10.23 -11.26 0.28
N GLU A 106 11.27 -10.46 0.40
CA GLU A 106 11.21 -9.05 0.05
C GLU A 106 10.96 -8.90 -1.46
N VAL A 107 9.91 -8.16 -1.82
CA VAL A 107 9.49 -7.98 -3.21
C VAL A 107 9.56 -6.54 -3.68
N TYR A 108 9.54 -5.59 -2.75
CA TYR A 108 9.58 -4.16 -3.09
C TYR A 108 10.06 -3.31 -1.91
N HIS A 109 10.71 -2.20 -2.23
CA HIS A 109 11.10 -1.14 -1.31
C HIS A 109 10.61 0.20 -1.87
N ASN A 110 9.91 0.97 -1.05
CA ASN A 110 9.37 2.28 -1.42
C ASN A 110 9.80 3.36 -0.45
N ILE A 111 10.01 4.56 -0.95
CA ILE A 111 10.30 5.76 -0.15
C ILE A 111 9.32 6.85 -0.58
N GLY A 112 8.59 7.42 0.38
CA GLY A 112 7.63 8.50 0.19
C GLY A 112 6.24 8.13 0.71
N GLY A 113 5.66 8.98 1.56
CA GLY A 113 4.43 8.71 2.30
C GLY A 113 3.14 9.14 1.61
N TYR A 114 3.20 9.82 0.46
CA TYR A 114 2.03 10.50 -0.14
C TYR A 114 1.68 10.02 -1.55
N VAL A 115 2.44 9.12 -2.11
CA VAL A 115 2.24 8.61 -3.48
C VAL A 115 1.99 7.11 -3.43
N GLY A 116 0.95 6.67 -4.14
CA GLY A 116 0.67 5.25 -4.29
C GLY A 116 1.72 4.53 -5.14
N PHE A 117 1.85 3.24 -4.89
CA PHE A 117 2.73 2.38 -5.67
C PHE A 117 2.11 1.00 -5.89
N GLU A 118 2.60 0.30 -6.90
CA GLU A 118 2.16 -1.04 -7.25
C GLU A 118 3.34 -2.02 -7.34
N VAL A 119 3.07 -3.27 -7.01
CA VAL A 119 4.07 -4.34 -7.04
C VAL A 119 3.48 -5.56 -7.74
N ASP A 120 4.14 -6.04 -8.78
CA ASP A 120 3.77 -7.31 -9.40
C ASP A 120 4.28 -8.47 -8.55
N ILE A 121 3.37 -9.12 -7.86
CA ILE A 121 3.66 -10.23 -6.97
C ILE A 121 3.39 -11.60 -7.60
N THR A 122 3.14 -11.67 -8.90
CA THR A 122 2.77 -12.90 -9.64
C THR A 122 3.71 -14.06 -9.37
N ASN A 123 5.01 -13.79 -9.35
CA ASN A 123 6.04 -14.83 -9.16
C ASN A 123 6.32 -15.18 -7.70
N TYR A 124 5.66 -14.51 -6.76
CA TYR A 124 5.89 -14.65 -5.32
C TYR A 124 4.71 -15.30 -4.60
N VAL A 125 3.56 -15.42 -5.28
CA VAL A 125 2.34 -15.98 -4.71
C VAL A 125 2.08 -17.41 -5.18
N GLU A 126 1.44 -18.20 -4.32
CA GLU A 126 0.90 -19.51 -4.64
C GLU A 126 -0.60 -19.37 -4.96
N VAL A 127 -0.95 -19.46 -6.25
CA VAL A 127 -2.35 -19.32 -6.68
C VAL A 127 -3.23 -20.46 -6.15
N GLY A 128 -4.41 -20.12 -5.68
CA GLY A 128 -5.36 -21.07 -5.07
C GLY A 128 -5.09 -21.37 -3.60
N LYS A 129 -3.99 -20.86 -3.03
CA LYS A 129 -3.60 -21.02 -1.62
C LYS A 129 -3.67 -19.71 -0.87
N GLU A 130 -3.53 -19.81 0.44
CA GLU A 130 -3.28 -18.68 1.33
C GLU A 130 -1.82 -18.24 1.21
N ASN A 131 -1.62 -16.93 1.18
CA ASN A 131 -0.32 -16.29 1.08
C ASN A 131 -0.21 -15.22 2.16
N THR A 132 1.00 -14.88 2.57
CA THR A 132 1.26 -13.79 3.50
C THR A 132 1.75 -12.55 2.77
N ILE A 133 1.24 -11.39 3.18
CA ILE A 133 1.74 -10.07 2.81
C ILE A 133 2.20 -9.42 4.11
N THR A 134 3.49 -9.11 4.22
CA THR A 134 4.06 -8.42 5.37
C THR A 134 4.59 -7.07 4.92
N VAL A 135 4.33 -6.04 5.70
CA VAL A 135 4.80 -4.67 5.46
C VAL A 135 5.56 -4.19 6.68
N CYS A 136 6.80 -3.76 6.47
CA CYS A 136 7.56 -2.98 7.42
C CYS A 136 7.50 -1.52 6.98
N ALA A 137 7.03 -0.63 7.83
CA ALA A 137 7.06 0.80 7.56
C ALA A 137 7.91 1.50 8.60
N ILE A 138 8.93 2.23 8.13
CA ILE A 138 9.86 3.00 8.95
C ILE A 138 9.55 4.48 8.77
N ASP A 139 9.20 5.12 9.86
CA ASP A 139 8.82 6.53 9.89
C ASP A 139 9.50 7.26 11.07
N GLY A 140 10.82 7.23 11.11
CA GLY A 140 11.60 7.95 12.11
C GLY A 140 11.42 9.46 12.04
N HIS A 141 12.21 10.20 12.82
CA HIS A 141 12.12 11.66 12.97
C HIS A 141 12.02 12.39 11.61
N PRO A 142 11.23 13.48 11.51
CA PRO A 142 10.85 14.17 10.26
C PRO A 142 12.00 14.85 9.49
N ASN A 143 13.21 14.91 10.04
CA ASN A 143 14.32 15.60 9.41
C ASN A 143 14.71 15.03 8.05
N GLY A 144 14.55 15.84 7.01
CA GLY A 144 15.00 15.51 5.66
C GLY A 144 14.00 14.72 4.82
N LYS A 145 12.75 14.52 5.27
CA LYS A 145 11.70 13.86 4.51
C LYS A 145 10.49 14.78 4.27
N ALA A 146 9.73 14.49 3.21
CA ALA A 146 8.48 15.19 2.92
C ALA A 146 7.38 14.68 3.85
N SER A 147 7.09 15.41 4.93
CA SER A 147 6.08 15.05 5.95
C SER A 147 4.80 15.89 5.88
N GLY A 148 4.66 16.77 4.88
CA GLY A 148 3.49 17.65 4.75
C GLY A 148 3.31 18.56 5.98
N LYS A 149 2.08 18.60 6.51
CA LYS A 149 1.73 19.34 7.71
C LYS A 149 1.64 18.43 8.95
N GLN A 150 2.39 17.36 9.01
CA GLN A 150 2.46 16.53 10.21
C GLN A 150 3.11 17.30 11.35
N SER A 151 2.47 17.28 12.52
CA SER A 151 2.96 17.99 13.70
C SER A 151 4.23 17.36 14.26
N GLU A 152 5.19 18.21 14.65
CA GLU A 152 6.37 17.79 15.41
C GLU A 152 6.07 17.61 16.91
N ASN A 153 4.83 17.88 17.33
CA ASN A 153 4.36 17.70 18.69
C ASN A 153 3.53 16.40 18.81
N TYR A 154 3.31 15.94 20.03
CA TYR A 154 2.44 14.79 20.32
C TYR A 154 0.96 15.01 20.01
N TYR A 155 0.57 16.24 19.70
CA TYR A 155 -0.80 16.66 19.43
C TYR A 155 -0.85 17.55 18.18
N SER A 156 -2.04 17.65 17.61
CA SER A 156 -2.30 18.58 16.52
C SER A 156 -2.27 20.01 17.03
N ILE A 157 -1.62 20.91 16.29
CA ILE A 157 -1.51 22.32 16.63
C ILE A 157 -1.71 23.16 15.38
N GLU A 158 -2.56 24.21 15.51
CA GLU A 158 -2.89 25.11 14.40
C GLU A 158 -3.32 24.36 13.13
N CYS A 159 -2.59 24.52 12.02
CA CYS A 159 -2.85 23.82 10.77
C CYS A 159 -2.13 22.48 10.62
N CYS A 160 -1.36 22.05 11.64
CA CYS A 160 -0.63 20.81 11.63
C CYS A 160 -1.46 19.69 12.26
N TYR A 161 -1.57 18.56 11.57
CA TYR A 161 -2.26 17.38 12.04
C TYR A 161 -1.30 16.39 12.72
N THR A 162 -1.85 15.45 13.49
CA THR A 162 -1.09 14.35 14.10
C THR A 162 -0.30 13.59 13.03
N ARG A 163 0.87 13.10 13.39
CA ARG A 163 1.70 12.25 12.51
C ARG A 163 0.89 11.09 11.94
N THR A 164 1.38 10.59 10.84
CA THR A 164 0.80 9.44 10.14
C THR A 164 1.92 8.45 9.85
N THR A 165 1.88 7.28 10.46
CA THR A 165 2.90 6.24 10.30
C THR A 165 2.31 5.03 9.59
N GLY A 166 3.05 4.48 8.62
CA GLY A 166 2.68 3.25 7.94
C GLY A 166 1.53 3.37 6.95
N ILE A 167 0.70 2.33 6.87
CA ILE A 167 -0.39 2.27 5.90
C ILE A 167 -1.50 3.23 6.31
N TRP A 168 -1.83 4.22 5.47
CA TRP A 168 -2.91 5.18 5.72
C TRP A 168 -3.88 5.38 4.55
N GLN A 169 -3.64 4.66 3.44
CA GLN A 169 -4.53 4.60 2.28
C GLN A 169 -4.85 3.14 1.95
N THR A 170 -5.90 2.94 1.16
CA THR A 170 -6.39 1.60 0.76
C THR A 170 -5.28 0.72 0.20
N VAL A 171 -5.31 -0.55 0.59
CA VAL A 171 -4.50 -1.63 0.01
C VAL A 171 -5.42 -2.56 -0.78
N TRP A 172 -5.03 -2.94 -2.00
CA TRP A 172 -5.84 -3.82 -2.83
C TRP A 172 -5.01 -4.68 -3.77
N LEU A 173 -5.63 -5.74 -4.26
CA LEU A 173 -5.10 -6.60 -5.32
C LEU A 173 -5.89 -6.39 -6.60
N GLU A 174 -5.20 -6.46 -7.73
CA GLU A 174 -5.81 -6.59 -9.05
C GLU A 174 -5.30 -7.84 -9.77
N TYR A 175 -6.21 -8.49 -10.49
CA TYR A 175 -5.89 -9.63 -11.35
C TYR A 175 -5.98 -9.18 -12.80
N VAL A 176 -4.83 -8.96 -13.43
CA VAL A 176 -4.74 -8.41 -14.79
C VAL A 176 -4.22 -9.44 -15.79
N GLU A 177 -4.54 -9.26 -17.06
CA GLU A 177 -4.02 -10.08 -18.13
C GLU A 177 -2.49 -9.88 -18.30
N LYS A 178 -1.84 -10.77 -19.05
CA LYS A 178 -0.39 -10.61 -19.33
C LYS A 178 -0.05 -9.32 -20.07
N ASN A 179 -0.98 -8.87 -20.89
CA ASN A 179 -0.96 -7.57 -21.54
C ASN A 179 -2.06 -6.71 -20.92
N TYR A 180 -1.71 -5.60 -20.32
CA TYR A 180 -2.70 -4.72 -19.68
C TYR A 180 -2.25 -3.27 -19.75
N VAL A 181 -3.22 -2.37 -19.72
CA VAL A 181 -2.97 -0.93 -19.57
C VAL A 181 -2.62 -0.64 -18.12
N LYS A 182 -1.46 -0.04 -17.87
CA LYS A 182 -1.00 0.31 -16.52
C LYS A 182 -1.61 1.63 -16.06
N SER A 183 -1.54 2.64 -16.92
CA SER A 183 -2.06 3.97 -16.61
C SER A 183 -2.57 4.68 -17.85
N VAL A 184 -3.47 5.62 -17.63
CA VAL A 184 -3.98 6.53 -18.68
C VAL A 184 -3.92 7.95 -18.13
N ARG A 185 -3.37 8.88 -18.92
CA ARG A 185 -3.35 10.30 -18.61
C ARG A 185 -4.06 11.08 -19.70
N TYR A 186 -4.81 12.09 -19.29
CA TYR A 186 -5.58 12.94 -20.18
C TYR A 186 -5.06 14.38 -20.11
N TYR A 187 -4.69 14.93 -21.25
CA TYR A 187 -4.27 16.33 -21.39
C TYR A 187 -5.30 17.06 -22.25
N THR A 188 -6.04 17.96 -21.63
CA THR A 188 -7.12 18.70 -22.30
C THR A 188 -6.63 20.06 -22.77
N SER A 189 -7.03 20.50 -23.96
CA SER A 189 -6.82 21.85 -24.47
C SER A 189 -8.15 22.47 -24.91
N ILE A 190 -8.57 23.50 -24.21
CA ILE A 190 -9.79 24.27 -24.56
C ILE A 190 -9.58 25.03 -25.88
N GLU A 191 -8.40 25.64 -26.05
CA GLU A 191 -8.06 26.40 -27.23
C GLU A 191 -8.08 25.56 -28.50
N GLN A 192 -7.49 24.36 -28.44
CA GLN A 192 -7.41 23.41 -29.54
C GLN A 192 -8.65 22.52 -29.66
N LYS A 193 -9.57 22.61 -28.69
CA LYS A 193 -10.77 21.72 -28.58
C LYS A 193 -10.38 20.24 -28.70
N SER A 194 -9.30 19.84 -28.05
CA SER A 194 -8.70 18.50 -28.16
C SER A 194 -8.43 17.87 -26.80
N VAL A 195 -8.35 16.55 -26.79
CA VAL A 195 -7.85 15.74 -25.68
C VAL A 195 -6.72 14.86 -26.19
N GLN A 196 -5.54 15.02 -25.64
CA GLN A 196 -4.45 14.07 -25.84
C GLN A 196 -4.54 12.98 -24.78
N ILE A 197 -4.45 11.73 -25.18
CA ILE A 197 -4.48 10.57 -24.27
C ILE A 197 -3.12 9.89 -24.33
N GLU A 198 -2.46 9.80 -23.17
CA GLU A 198 -1.24 9.04 -23.00
C GLU A 198 -1.58 7.72 -22.30
N VAL A 199 -1.16 6.60 -22.88
CA VAL A 199 -1.45 5.26 -22.36
C VAL A 199 -0.13 4.54 -22.09
N GLU A 200 0.10 4.14 -20.84
CA GLU A 200 1.17 3.22 -20.47
C GLU A 200 0.63 1.79 -20.41
N ALA A 201 1.23 0.88 -21.17
CA ALA A 201 0.81 -0.51 -21.22
C ALA A 201 1.96 -1.48 -20.96
N GLN A 202 1.68 -2.55 -20.23
CA GLN A 202 2.56 -3.71 -20.13
C GLN A 202 2.26 -4.65 -21.27
N LEU A 203 3.21 -4.84 -22.18
CA LEU A 203 3.06 -5.71 -23.34
C LEU A 203 4.10 -6.83 -23.31
N ARG A 204 3.68 -8.03 -23.64
CA ARG A 204 4.58 -9.18 -23.80
C ARG A 204 5.25 -9.22 -25.17
N TYR A 205 4.60 -8.62 -26.19
CA TYR A 205 5.10 -8.46 -27.56
C TYR A 205 4.67 -7.07 -28.07
N SER A 206 5.60 -6.31 -28.58
CA SER A 206 5.30 -4.98 -29.15
C SER A 206 4.85 -5.12 -30.62
N ILE A 207 3.57 -5.25 -30.83
CA ILE A 207 2.94 -4.94 -32.13
C ILE A 207 1.93 -3.84 -31.83
N LEU A 208 2.34 -2.58 -31.98
CA LEU A 208 1.41 -1.44 -32.00
C LEU A 208 0.95 -1.28 -33.44
N ARG A 209 -0.32 -1.50 -33.71
CA ARG A 209 -1.01 -1.03 -34.92
C ARG A 209 -1.92 0.11 -34.48
N PHE A 210 -1.65 1.29 -34.99
CA PHE A 210 -2.54 2.46 -34.88
C PHE A 210 -3.46 2.49 -36.10
#